data_f78aa5a84fcec88f0661f316aea9f9a2
#
_entry.id   f78aa5a84fcec88f0661f316aea9f9a2
#
_cell.length_a   1.000
_cell.length_b   1.000
_cell.length_c   1.000
_cell.angle_alpha   90.00
_cell.angle_beta   90.00
_cell.angle_gamma   90.00
#
_symmetry.space_group_name_H-M   'P 1'
#
loop_
_entity.id
_entity.type
_entity.pdbx_description
1 polymer ?
#
loop_
_entity_poly.entity_id
_entity_poly.type
_entity_poly.pdbx_seq_one_letter_code
_entity_poly.pdbx_strand_id
1 'polypeptide(L)'
;MDTWEISTLANGFRIVTTPMPSTQAVSVNIFVGVGSRSEPARLNGITHFLEHMVFKGTERRPDAILIAQEIEGAGGTLNAYTNKEFTCYWNIVPYDRFETALDVAADMLLNSKLEQSEIELECPVVQQELKRNHDNPGAWAGRLIGTAVYGEQPSGWDVGGPVELIPTWSRPD
;
A
#
# COMPACT_ATOMS: atom_id res chain seq x y z
N MET A 1 3.24 18.44 24.62
CA MET A 1 3.88 18.23 23.32
C MET A 1 4.07 16.73 23.18
N ASP A 2 3.52 16.14 22.15
CA ASP A 2 3.72 14.72 21.88
C ASP A 2 5.21 14.53 21.57
N THR A 3 5.88 13.76 22.41
CA THR A 3 7.30 13.45 22.22
C THR A 3 7.39 12.25 21.29
N TRP A 4 8.09 12.40 20.18
CA TRP A 4 8.42 11.29 19.28
C TRP A 4 9.92 10.95 19.39
N GLU A 5 10.24 9.70 19.11
CA GLU A 5 11.61 9.21 19.09
C GLU A 5 11.90 8.51 17.77
N ILE A 6 13.13 8.66 17.25
CA ILE A 6 13.62 7.88 16.10
C ILE A 6 14.74 6.97 16.57
N SER A 7 14.60 5.68 16.31
CA SER A 7 15.65 4.69 16.45
C SER A 7 16.05 4.17 15.07
N THR A 8 17.33 3.88 14.87
CA THR A 8 17.82 3.28 13.61
C THR A 8 18.53 1.97 13.92
N LEU A 9 18.08 0.89 13.30
CA LEU A 9 18.71 -0.42 13.42
C LEU A 9 20.00 -0.51 12.59
N ALA A 10 20.83 -1.51 12.86
CA ALA A 10 22.11 -1.69 12.17
C ALA A 10 21.98 -1.87 10.63
N ASN A 11 20.84 -2.36 10.15
CA ASN A 11 20.53 -2.49 8.72
C ASN A 11 19.97 -1.19 8.08
N GLY A 12 19.90 -0.08 8.84
CA GLY A 12 19.35 1.19 8.36
C GLY A 12 17.83 1.36 8.51
N PHE A 13 17.11 0.34 9.00
CA PHE A 13 15.68 0.45 9.25
C PHE A 13 15.41 1.46 10.37
N ARG A 14 14.50 2.41 10.11
CA ARG A 14 14.14 3.47 11.05
C ARG A 14 12.81 3.18 11.70
N ILE A 15 12.75 3.33 13.02
CA ILE A 15 11.54 3.17 13.82
C ILE A 15 11.22 4.52 14.44
N VAL A 16 10.02 5.02 14.19
CA VAL A 16 9.49 6.23 14.82
C VAL A 16 8.41 5.82 15.81
N THR A 17 8.55 6.24 17.06
CA THR A 17 7.55 5.97 18.09
C THR A 17 7.02 7.28 18.66
N THR A 18 5.71 7.34 18.88
CA THR A 18 5.02 8.47 19.52
C THR A 18 4.09 7.91 20.60
N PRO A 19 4.44 8.06 21.89
CA PRO A 19 3.56 7.64 22.98
C PRO A 19 2.28 8.47 23.01
N MET A 20 1.13 7.80 23.08
CA MET A 20 -0.21 8.41 23.17
C MET A 20 -0.94 7.88 24.43
N PRO A 21 -0.60 8.33 25.64
CA PRO A 21 -1.07 7.73 26.89
C PRO A 21 -2.58 7.85 27.14
N SER A 22 -3.27 8.70 26.38
CA SER A 22 -4.72 8.90 26.47
C SER A 22 -5.54 7.96 25.57
N THR A 23 -4.89 7.13 24.73
CA THR A 23 -5.58 6.20 23.83
C THR A 23 -5.36 4.75 24.24
N GLN A 24 -6.34 3.91 23.94
CA GLN A 24 -6.29 2.45 24.11
C GLN A 24 -6.04 1.73 22.77
N ALA A 25 -5.61 2.46 21.75
CA ALA A 25 -5.29 1.93 20.44
C ALA A 25 -3.81 2.16 20.09
N VAL A 26 -3.26 1.32 19.24
CA VAL A 26 -1.96 1.50 18.61
C VAL A 26 -2.12 1.52 17.10
N SER A 27 -1.41 2.42 16.45
CA SER A 27 -1.28 2.46 14.99
C SER A 27 0.11 1.98 14.58
N VAL A 28 0.17 0.98 13.73
CA VAL A 28 1.40 0.49 13.09
C VAL A 28 1.39 0.96 11.64
N ASN A 29 2.39 1.72 11.24
CA ASN A 29 2.52 2.24 9.89
C ASN A 29 3.88 1.85 9.32
N ILE A 30 3.91 1.12 8.21
CA ILE A 30 5.14 0.71 7.53
C ILE A 30 5.24 1.49 6.22
N PHE A 31 6.26 2.34 6.12
CA PHE A 31 6.55 3.15 4.95
C PHE A 31 7.63 2.48 4.10
N VAL A 32 7.29 2.16 2.87
CA VAL A 32 8.23 1.68 1.85
C VAL A 32 8.57 2.86 0.94
N GLY A 33 9.83 3.24 0.85
CA GLY A 33 10.32 4.41 0.10
C GLY A 33 10.28 4.21 -1.43
N VAL A 34 9.21 3.60 -1.94
CA VAL A 34 8.94 3.38 -3.36
C VAL A 34 7.50 3.80 -3.65
N GLY A 35 7.32 4.61 -4.67
CA GLY A 35 6.04 5.06 -5.18
C GLY A 35 6.12 5.28 -6.69
N SER A 36 5.05 5.74 -7.32
CA SER A 36 4.92 5.77 -8.78
C SER A 36 6.01 6.60 -9.50
N ARG A 37 6.64 7.55 -8.83
CA ARG A 37 7.72 8.33 -9.46
C ARG A 37 9.03 7.55 -9.61
N SER A 38 9.18 6.41 -8.95
CA SER A 38 10.35 5.54 -9.07
C SER A 38 10.20 4.48 -10.16
N GLU A 39 9.03 4.39 -10.78
CA GLU A 39 8.71 3.38 -11.77
C GLU A 39 9.27 3.74 -13.15
N PRO A 40 9.78 2.78 -13.94
CA PRO A 40 9.99 2.99 -15.35
C PRO A 40 8.63 3.06 -16.08
N ALA A 41 8.58 3.79 -17.22
CA ALA A 41 7.33 4.04 -17.92
C ALA A 41 6.52 2.76 -18.28
N ARG A 42 7.21 1.65 -18.60
CA ARG A 42 6.57 0.36 -18.91
C ARG A 42 5.89 -0.31 -17.70
N LEU A 43 6.23 0.12 -16.49
CA LEU A 43 5.69 -0.41 -15.23
C LEU A 43 4.93 0.66 -14.44
N ASN A 44 4.59 1.80 -15.07
CA ASN A 44 3.87 2.85 -14.35
C ASN A 44 2.51 2.33 -13.83
N GLY A 45 2.34 2.41 -12.51
CA GLY A 45 1.18 1.90 -11.77
C GLY A 45 1.44 0.57 -11.06
N ILE A 46 2.60 -0.09 -11.28
CA ILE A 46 2.89 -1.40 -10.67
C ILE A 46 3.00 -1.33 -9.15
N THR A 47 3.48 -0.22 -8.59
CA THR A 47 3.56 -0.03 -7.13
C THR A 47 2.17 -0.01 -6.50
N HIS A 48 1.22 0.67 -7.12
CA HIS A 48 -0.18 0.66 -6.70
C HIS A 48 -0.80 -0.74 -6.86
N PHE A 49 -0.53 -1.41 -7.96
CA PHE A 49 -0.99 -2.79 -8.15
C PHE A 49 -0.40 -3.75 -7.10
N LEU A 50 0.89 -3.61 -6.77
CA LEU A 50 1.53 -4.39 -5.71
C LEU A 50 0.89 -4.12 -4.35
N GLU A 51 0.48 -2.89 -4.07
CA GLU A 51 -0.29 -2.56 -2.86
C GLU A 51 -1.51 -3.47 -2.73
N HIS A 52 -2.31 -3.65 -3.78
CA HIS A 52 -3.45 -4.58 -3.79
C HIS A 52 -3.00 -6.03 -3.57
N MET A 53 -1.92 -6.43 -4.23
CA MET A 53 -1.48 -7.82 -4.25
C MET A 53 -0.99 -8.34 -2.90
N VAL A 54 -0.40 -7.50 -2.04
CA VAL A 54 0.09 -7.94 -0.72
C VAL A 54 -1.04 -8.36 0.23
N PHE A 55 -2.28 -7.98 -0.05
CA PHE A 55 -3.46 -8.41 0.70
C PHE A 55 -4.03 -9.76 0.24
N LYS A 56 -3.53 -10.34 -0.85
CA LYS A 56 -4.10 -11.56 -1.46
C LYS A 56 -3.66 -12.88 -0.81
N GLY A 57 -2.70 -12.83 0.10
CA GLY A 57 -2.31 -13.97 0.92
C GLY A 57 -0.80 -14.17 1.04
N THR A 58 -0.44 -14.86 2.10
CA THR A 58 0.92 -15.30 2.44
C THR A 58 0.94 -16.81 2.63
N GLU A 59 2.12 -17.39 2.88
CA GLU A 59 2.22 -18.81 3.26
C GLU A 59 1.46 -19.14 4.56
N ARG A 60 1.48 -18.21 5.53
CA ARG A 60 0.82 -18.36 6.83
C ARG A 60 -0.65 -17.99 6.82
N ARG A 61 -1.03 -17.05 5.96
CA ARG A 61 -2.38 -16.49 5.79
C ARG A 61 -2.75 -16.60 4.32
N PRO A 62 -3.18 -17.78 3.87
CA PRO A 62 -3.28 -18.10 2.45
C PRO A 62 -4.29 -17.29 1.64
N ASP A 63 -5.14 -16.50 2.28
CA ASP A 63 -6.13 -15.65 1.60
C ASP A 63 -6.37 -14.31 2.34
N ALA A 64 -7.01 -13.37 1.66
CA ALA A 64 -7.31 -12.04 2.16
C ALA A 64 -8.25 -12.05 3.38
N ILE A 65 -9.14 -13.05 3.47
CA ILE A 65 -10.11 -13.16 4.57
C ILE A 65 -9.38 -13.45 5.88
N LEU A 66 -8.39 -14.34 5.87
CA LEU A 66 -7.61 -14.66 7.05
C LEU A 66 -6.76 -13.47 7.52
N ILE A 67 -6.18 -12.71 6.59
CA ILE A 67 -5.46 -11.47 6.90
C ILE A 67 -6.41 -10.46 7.59
N ALA A 68 -7.57 -10.23 7.00
CA ALA A 68 -8.55 -9.30 7.55
C ALA A 68 -9.10 -9.76 8.91
N GLN A 69 -9.40 -11.04 9.07
CA GLN A 69 -9.94 -11.61 10.32
C GLN A 69 -9.02 -11.43 11.52
N GLU A 70 -7.70 -11.51 11.34
CA GLU A 70 -6.76 -11.33 12.45
C GLU A 70 -6.73 -9.88 12.97
N ILE A 71 -6.97 -8.90 12.13
CA ILE A 71 -6.99 -7.48 12.50
C ILE A 71 -8.41 -7.01 12.84
N GLU A 72 -9.35 -7.21 11.92
CA GLU A 72 -10.74 -6.73 12.08
C GLU A 72 -11.49 -7.53 13.13
N GLY A 73 -11.24 -8.85 13.23
CA GLY A 73 -11.78 -9.70 14.28
C GLY A 73 -11.29 -9.33 15.68
N ALA A 74 -10.16 -8.65 15.78
CA ALA A 74 -9.65 -8.06 17.02
C ALA A 74 -10.20 -6.64 17.30
N GLY A 75 -11.11 -6.14 16.45
CA GLY A 75 -11.67 -4.79 16.56
C GLY A 75 -10.78 -3.70 15.95
N GLY A 76 -9.82 -4.09 15.11
CA GLY A 76 -8.94 -3.18 14.40
C GLY A 76 -9.41 -2.88 12.98
N THR A 77 -8.55 -2.19 12.24
CA THR A 77 -8.68 -1.94 10.80
C THR A 77 -7.30 -1.98 10.16
N LEU A 78 -7.23 -2.38 8.88
CA LEU A 78 -5.99 -2.36 8.11
C LEU A 78 -6.28 -1.78 6.72
N ASN A 79 -5.28 -1.10 6.18
CA ASN A 79 -5.36 -0.56 4.82
C ASN A 79 -3.95 -0.20 4.31
N ALA A 80 -3.88 0.26 3.07
CA ALA A 80 -2.67 0.81 2.49
C ALA A 80 -3.01 1.99 1.58
N TYR A 81 -2.00 2.72 1.16
CA TYR A 81 -2.09 3.69 0.10
C TYR A 81 -0.74 3.91 -0.57
N THR A 82 -0.76 4.13 -1.85
CA THR A 82 0.40 4.47 -2.67
C THR A 82 0.33 5.93 -3.11
N ASN A 83 1.46 6.61 -3.06
CA ASN A 83 1.61 7.93 -3.64
C ASN A 83 2.81 7.99 -4.60
N LYS A 84 3.27 9.20 -4.95
CA LYS A 84 4.39 9.38 -5.87
C LYS A 84 5.73 8.90 -5.32
N GLU A 85 5.95 8.97 -4.02
CA GLU A 85 7.26 8.80 -3.39
C GLU A 85 7.37 7.57 -2.49
N PHE A 86 6.24 7.13 -1.93
CA PHE A 86 6.21 5.98 -1.02
C PHE A 86 4.86 5.27 -1.05
N THR A 87 4.86 4.05 -0.53
CA THR A 87 3.67 3.27 -0.19
C THR A 87 3.63 3.08 1.32
N CYS A 88 2.46 3.24 1.91
CA CYS A 88 2.24 3.04 3.33
C CYS A 88 1.23 1.91 3.55
N TYR A 89 1.63 0.92 4.35
CA TYR A 89 0.76 -0.13 4.87
C TYR A 89 0.52 0.14 6.34
N TRP A 90 -0.74 0.19 6.75
CA TRP A 90 -1.06 0.56 8.12
C TRP A 90 -2.19 -0.27 8.70
N ASN A 91 -2.16 -0.42 10.00
CA ASN A 91 -3.27 -0.92 10.78
C ASN A 91 -3.41 -0.15 12.08
N ILE A 92 -4.62 -0.18 12.62
CA ILE A 92 -4.96 0.34 13.94
C ILE A 92 -5.66 -0.78 14.68
N VAL A 93 -5.18 -1.11 15.88
CA VAL A 93 -5.71 -2.18 16.71
C VAL A 93 -5.79 -1.73 18.17
N PRO A 94 -6.54 -2.42 19.04
CA PRO A 94 -6.40 -2.28 20.49
C PRO A 94 -4.95 -2.50 20.93
N TYR A 95 -4.48 -1.76 21.94
CA TYR A 95 -3.06 -1.73 22.33
C TYR A 95 -2.51 -3.12 22.70
N ASP A 96 -3.33 -4.01 23.24
CA ASP A 96 -2.97 -5.39 23.60
C ASP A 96 -2.84 -6.34 22.38
N ARG A 97 -3.10 -5.83 21.17
CA ARG A 97 -2.98 -6.54 19.89
C ARG A 97 -1.81 -6.03 19.02
N PHE A 98 -0.92 -5.24 19.59
CA PHE A 98 0.22 -4.67 18.86
C PHE A 98 1.08 -5.73 18.17
N GLU A 99 1.42 -6.82 18.86
CA GLU A 99 2.25 -7.89 18.29
C GLU A 99 1.57 -8.56 17.08
N THR A 100 0.25 -8.81 17.18
CA THR A 100 -0.53 -9.32 16.04
C THR A 100 -0.50 -8.36 14.86
N ALA A 101 -0.71 -7.07 15.12
CA ALA A 101 -0.70 -6.03 14.11
C ALA A 101 0.63 -5.93 13.36
N LEU A 102 1.73 -6.00 14.11
CA LEU A 102 3.08 -5.98 13.54
C LEU A 102 3.39 -7.25 12.76
N ASP A 103 3.03 -8.42 13.30
CA ASP A 103 3.24 -9.72 12.64
C ASP A 103 2.46 -9.83 11.33
N VAL A 104 1.19 -9.42 11.30
CA VAL A 104 0.38 -9.42 10.07
C VAL A 104 0.99 -8.50 9.03
N ALA A 105 1.33 -7.27 9.40
CA ALA A 105 1.91 -6.31 8.45
C ALA A 105 3.27 -6.79 7.91
N ALA A 106 4.12 -7.35 8.76
CA ALA A 106 5.41 -7.90 8.35
C ALA A 106 5.25 -9.13 7.44
N ASP A 107 4.32 -10.03 7.76
CA ASP A 107 4.06 -11.22 6.96
C ASP A 107 3.53 -10.87 5.57
N MET A 108 2.60 -9.93 5.48
CA MET A 108 2.09 -9.41 4.20
C MET A 108 3.20 -8.86 3.31
N LEU A 109 4.14 -8.09 3.88
CA LEU A 109 5.19 -7.45 3.11
C LEU A 109 6.35 -8.39 2.74
N LEU A 110 6.68 -9.33 3.60
CA LEU A 110 7.85 -10.19 3.43
C LEU A 110 7.53 -11.54 2.77
N ASN A 111 6.30 -12.02 2.91
CA ASN A 111 5.91 -13.39 2.54
C ASN A 111 4.68 -13.43 1.61
N SER A 112 4.34 -12.33 0.96
CA SER A 112 3.24 -12.30 -0.01
C SER A 112 3.50 -13.28 -1.15
N LYS A 113 2.50 -14.09 -1.49
CA LYS A 113 2.64 -15.14 -2.51
C LYS A 113 2.74 -14.60 -3.93
N LEU A 114 2.04 -13.50 -4.22
CA LEU A 114 1.94 -12.88 -5.54
C LEU A 114 1.64 -13.93 -6.62
N GLU A 115 0.61 -14.75 -6.39
CA GLU A 115 0.23 -15.82 -7.32
C GLU A 115 -0.31 -15.25 -8.63
N GLN A 116 0.08 -15.85 -9.76
CA GLN A 116 -0.34 -15.37 -11.08
C GLN A 116 -1.87 -15.38 -11.25
N SER A 117 -2.56 -16.36 -10.68
CA SER A 117 -4.04 -16.40 -10.67
C SER A 117 -4.66 -15.23 -9.94
N GLU A 118 -4.07 -14.77 -8.82
CA GLU A 118 -4.55 -13.60 -8.09
C GLU A 118 -4.25 -12.30 -8.85
N ILE A 119 -3.11 -12.21 -9.54
CA ILE A 119 -2.80 -11.09 -10.43
C ILE A 119 -3.88 -10.97 -11.51
N GLU A 120 -4.23 -12.07 -12.18
CA GLU A 120 -5.26 -12.08 -13.23
C GLU A 120 -6.65 -11.69 -12.71
N LEU A 121 -6.99 -12.09 -11.49
CA LEU A 121 -8.25 -11.71 -10.84
C LEU A 121 -8.28 -10.24 -10.41
N GLU A 122 -7.13 -9.68 -10.01
CA GLU A 122 -7.05 -8.31 -9.53
C GLU A 122 -6.96 -7.27 -10.66
N CYS A 123 -6.43 -7.64 -11.82
CA CYS A 123 -6.35 -6.73 -12.97
C CYS A 123 -7.67 -6.01 -13.28
N PRO A 124 -8.83 -6.69 -13.45
CA PRO A 124 -10.10 -6.01 -13.71
C PRO A 124 -10.58 -5.15 -12.54
N VAL A 125 -10.23 -5.49 -11.29
CA VAL A 125 -10.60 -4.71 -10.10
C VAL A 125 -9.90 -3.36 -10.14
N VAL A 126 -8.58 -3.35 -10.31
CA VAL A 126 -7.79 -2.11 -10.40
C VAL A 126 -8.18 -1.30 -11.64
N GLN A 127 -8.43 -1.94 -12.78
CA GLN A 127 -8.93 -1.24 -13.96
C GLN A 127 -10.27 -0.53 -13.71
N GLN A 128 -11.19 -1.13 -12.96
CA GLN A 128 -12.46 -0.50 -12.60
C GLN A 128 -12.28 0.66 -11.61
N GLU A 129 -11.36 0.51 -10.68
CA GLU A 129 -11.00 1.60 -9.76
C GLU A 129 -10.47 2.81 -10.52
N LEU A 130 -9.51 2.62 -11.42
CA LEU A 130 -8.94 3.71 -12.21
C LEU A 130 -9.99 4.40 -13.11
N LYS A 131 -10.91 3.64 -13.71
CA LYS A 131 -12.04 4.21 -14.45
C LYS A 131 -12.94 5.06 -13.56
N ARG A 132 -13.29 4.56 -12.38
CA ARG A 132 -14.08 5.33 -11.40
C ARG A 132 -13.38 6.62 -10.97
N ASN A 133 -12.06 6.57 -10.75
CA ASN A 133 -11.26 7.74 -10.41
C ASN A 133 -11.23 8.75 -11.57
N HIS A 134 -11.14 8.28 -12.81
CA HIS A 134 -11.24 9.11 -14.01
C HIS A 134 -12.61 9.80 -14.13
N ASP A 135 -13.69 9.11 -13.77
CA ASP A 135 -15.07 9.64 -13.83
C ASP A 135 -15.36 10.61 -12.66
N ASN A 136 -14.48 10.71 -11.68
CA ASN A 136 -14.57 11.67 -10.58
C ASN A 136 -13.90 13.00 -10.98
N PRO A 137 -14.67 14.11 -11.13
CA PRO A 137 -14.12 15.38 -11.60
C PRO A 137 -13.02 15.96 -10.71
N GLY A 138 -13.09 15.75 -9.38
CA GLY A 138 -12.08 16.24 -8.44
C GLY A 138 -10.76 15.47 -8.56
N ALA A 139 -10.82 14.14 -8.63
CA ALA A 139 -9.65 13.29 -8.83
C ALA A 139 -9.01 13.57 -10.20
N TRP A 140 -9.84 13.69 -11.24
CA TRP A 140 -9.38 14.00 -12.58
C TRP A 140 -8.69 15.38 -12.68
N ALA A 141 -9.26 16.41 -12.06
CA ALA A 141 -8.63 17.72 -12.00
C ALA A 141 -7.27 17.69 -11.31
N GLY A 142 -7.15 16.96 -10.19
CA GLY A 142 -5.87 16.77 -9.49
C GLY A 142 -4.82 16.10 -10.37
N ARG A 143 -5.20 15.08 -11.15
CA ARG A 143 -4.33 14.42 -12.13
C ARG A 143 -3.87 15.39 -13.21
N LEU A 144 -4.79 16.14 -13.82
CA LEU A 144 -4.48 17.13 -14.86
C LEU A 144 -3.51 18.21 -14.37
N ILE A 145 -3.65 18.66 -13.13
CA ILE A 145 -2.71 19.61 -12.51
C ILE A 145 -1.31 18.97 -12.44
N GLY A 146 -1.20 17.73 -12.00
CA GLY A 146 0.08 17.01 -11.95
C GLY A 146 0.75 16.96 -13.33
N THR A 147 0.02 16.55 -14.35
CA THR A 147 0.52 16.52 -15.73
C THR A 147 0.86 17.92 -16.26
N ALA A 148 0.07 18.93 -15.97
CA ALA A 148 0.34 20.30 -16.41
C ALA A 148 1.60 20.90 -15.78
N VAL A 149 1.88 20.56 -14.50
CA VAL A 149 3.06 21.08 -13.77
C VAL A 149 4.32 20.31 -14.12
N TYR A 150 4.26 18.99 -14.20
CA TYR A 150 5.42 18.13 -14.30
C TYR A 150 5.64 17.53 -15.70
N GLY A 151 4.65 17.60 -16.61
CA GLY A 151 4.75 17.07 -17.98
C GLY A 151 4.86 15.54 -18.02
N GLU A 152 5.48 15.05 -19.11
CA GLU A 152 5.66 13.63 -19.43
C GLU A 152 6.82 12.98 -18.63
N GLN A 153 6.81 13.15 -17.32
CA GLN A 153 7.80 12.53 -16.42
C GLN A 153 7.10 11.85 -15.24
N PRO A 154 7.79 10.97 -14.49
CA PRO A 154 7.15 10.17 -13.44
C PRO A 154 6.36 10.97 -12.40
N SER A 155 6.77 12.19 -12.09
CA SER A 155 6.02 13.08 -11.18
C SER A 155 4.69 13.56 -11.77
N GLY A 156 4.55 13.60 -13.10
CA GLY A 156 3.33 13.97 -13.82
C GLY A 156 2.40 12.79 -14.14
N TRP A 157 2.90 11.55 -14.05
CA TRP A 157 2.12 10.34 -14.36
C TRP A 157 1.05 10.05 -13.29
N ASP A 158 0.06 9.25 -13.64
CA ASP A 158 -0.90 8.74 -12.66
C ASP A 158 -0.25 7.74 -11.71
N VAL A 159 -0.66 7.71 -10.45
CA VAL A 159 -0.17 6.73 -9.47
C VAL A 159 -0.59 5.32 -9.85
N GLY A 160 -1.81 5.15 -10.31
CA GLY A 160 -2.32 3.85 -10.78
C GLY A 160 -1.88 3.48 -12.19
N GLY A 161 -1.22 4.40 -12.90
CA GLY A 161 -0.75 4.17 -14.26
C GLY A 161 -1.85 4.16 -15.33
N PRO A 162 -1.47 3.90 -16.58
CA PRO A 162 -2.41 3.68 -17.69
C PRO A 162 -3.15 2.35 -17.53
N VAL A 163 -4.47 2.37 -17.71
CA VAL A 163 -5.35 1.19 -17.59
C VAL A 163 -4.91 0.04 -18.52
N GLU A 164 -4.32 0.39 -19.66
CA GLU A 164 -3.86 -0.55 -20.68
C GLU A 164 -2.62 -1.35 -20.26
N LEU A 165 -1.81 -0.83 -19.34
CA LEU A 165 -0.61 -1.52 -18.85
C LEU A 165 -0.96 -2.64 -17.86
N ILE A 166 -2.03 -2.49 -17.07
CA ILE A 166 -2.37 -3.40 -15.97
C ILE A 166 -2.41 -4.89 -16.43
N PRO A 167 -3.09 -5.26 -17.51
CA PRO A 167 -3.15 -6.66 -17.94
C PRO A 167 -1.83 -7.17 -18.56
N THR A 168 -0.81 -6.33 -18.70
CA THR A 168 0.50 -6.75 -19.24
C THR A 168 1.46 -7.20 -18.16
N TRP A 169 1.15 -6.95 -16.88
CA TRP A 169 2.02 -7.29 -15.76
C TRP A 169 1.88 -8.75 -15.35
N SER A 170 2.96 -9.29 -14.87
CA SER A 170 3.07 -10.67 -14.43
C SER A 170 4.01 -10.75 -13.22
N ARG A 171 4.01 -11.90 -12.53
CA ARG A 171 4.83 -12.10 -11.33
C ARG A 171 6.33 -11.75 -11.48
N PRO A 172 7.00 -11.95 -12.64
CA PRO A 172 8.40 -11.56 -12.82
C PRO A 172 8.65 -10.04 -12.85
N ASP A 173 7.64 -9.22 -13.09
CA ASP A 173 7.78 -7.76 -13.15
C ASP A 173 7.91 -7.14 -11.77
#